data_2edf3fd0d3ac9842c45cb8bdd1daf54c
#
_entry.id   2edf3fd0d3ac9842c45cb8bdd1daf54c
#
_cell.length_a   1.000
_cell.length_b   1.000
_cell.length_c   1.000
_cell.angle_alpha   90.00
_cell.angle_beta   90.00
_cell.angle_gamma   90.00
#
_symmetry.space_group_name_H-M   'P 1'
#
loop_
_entity.id
_entity.type
_entity.pdbx_description
1 polymer ?
#
loop_
_entity_poly.entity_id
_entity_poly.type
_entity_poly.pdbx_seq_one_letter_code
_entity_poly.pdbx_strand_id
1 'polypeptide(L)'
;MKSYRIAAALLTLVAAATSCNRSAKIEGVLAEAPESEVIVKLLDVNHYKVLDTVKTDDKGRYTYKLQVAEGQPEFIYLFYKNTRIGSLLLQKGDKVNVNSDTLGKYSVTGSDETLKLMEIEKDEAEFNDKFLSTAAELADMNQSSEQALSLKKELMSQFVAYYRSRVRYILANSHSLTSIPVLYQVVGNGTPVFGQATDALHFRSISDSLKTVYPESKYVKALDKEAVRRQQLLSLGARLQDADELGFPDVELSDVNGQNKRLSMIKSKVVMVYFWNPGDAAQKMFNLDVMKNIYADYHQKGFEIYSVAATADKAAWASVVKNQNLGWVNVCDPLGTAVTLYNVPSLPYVYLIVDGTIVNVPSVKDGPSLRKYLSTVL
;
A
#
# COMPACT_ATOMS: atom_id res chain seq x y z
N MET A 1 41.63 -2.94 69.11
CA MET A 1 41.05 -3.86 68.13
C MET A 1 40.88 -3.13 66.84
N LYS A 2 41.88 -3.32 66.02
CA LYS A 2 42.05 -2.72 64.69
C LYS A 2 41.61 -3.71 63.62
N SER A 3 41.29 -3.17 62.47
CA SER A 3 41.25 -3.88 61.17
C SER A 3 39.96 -4.62 60.86
N TYR A 4 39.03 -3.92 60.13
CA TYR A 4 38.15 -4.49 59.09
C TYR A 4 37.44 -3.32 58.38
N ARG A 5 38.18 -2.37 57.78
CA ARG A 5 37.63 -1.26 56.98
C ARG A 5 38.46 -0.99 55.74
N ILE A 6 38.89 -2.00 54.99
CA ILE A 6 39.54 -1.81 53.71
C ILE A 6 39.32 -3.11 52.91
N ALA A 7 38.11 -3.38 52.42
CA ALA A 7 37.85 -4.41 51.44
C ALA A 7 36.49 -4.26 50.72
N ALA A 8 35.92 -3.04 50.73
CA ALA A 8 34.59 -2.83 50.07
C ALA A 8 34.61 -1.70 49.00
N ALA A 9 35.78 -1.35 48.49
CA ALA A 9 35.91 -0.22 47.51
C ALA A 9 36.57 -0.61 46.17
N LEU A 10 36.55 -1.87 45.75
CA LEU A 10 37.23 -2.29 44.51
C LEU A 10 36.39 -3.26 43.64
N LEU A 11 35.07 -3.22 43.74
CA LEU A 11 34.20 -4.10 42.92
C LEU A 11 33.05 -3.34 42.23
N THR A 12 33.17 -2.02 42.00
CA THR A 12 32.13 -1.26 41.28
C THR A 12 32.68 -0.50 40.09
N LEU A 13 33.71 -0.98 39.41
CA LEU A 13 34.27 -0.29 38.26
C LEU A 13 34.58 -1.20 37.06
N VAL A 14 33.71 -2.16 36.72
CA VAL A 14 33.82 -2.95 35.47
C VAL A 14 32.42 -3.30 34.94
N ALA A 15 31.51 -2.36 34.91
CA ALA A 15 30.22 -2.54 34.20
C ALA A 15 29.86 -1.33 33.35
N ALA A 16 30.84 -0.59 32.85
CA ALA A 16 30.61 0.57 32.00
C ALA A 16 31.57 0.59 30.82
N ALA A 17 31.63 -0.46 30.02
CA ALA A 17 32.25 -0.37 28.70
C ALA A 17 32.02 -1.64 27.91
N THR A 18 30.87 -1.79 27.27
CA THR A 18 30.80 -2.41 25.93
C THR A 18 29.39 -2.23 25.37
N SER A 19 28.84 -1.03 25.40
CA SER A 19 27.97 -0.62 24.30
C SER A 19 28.90 -0.35 23.13
N CYS A 20 29.40 -1.39 22.51
CA CYS A 20 30.02 -1.30 21.19
C CYS A 20 28.94 -0.83 20.22
N ASN A 21 28.87 0.48 20.04
CA ASN A 21 28.05 1.12 19.03
C ASN A 21 28.67 0.78 17.68
N ARG A 22 28.39 -0.46 17.20
CA ARG A 22 28.92 -0.96 15.92
C ARG A 22 28.17 -0.25 14.81
N SER A 23 28.80 0.84 14.30
CA SER A 23 28.35 1.49 13.08
C SER A 23 28.55 0.57 11.88
N ALA A 24 27.70 0.67 10.87
CA ALA A 24 28.01 0.15 9.54
C ALA A 24 29.15 0.97 8.93
N LYS A 25 30.06 0.31 8.23
CA LYS A 25 31.21 0.92 7.57
C LYS A 25 31.21 0.63 6.09
N ILE A 26 31.37 1.67 5.29
CA ILE A 26 31.56 1.61 3.84
C ILE A 26 33.04 1.95 3.59
N GLU A 27 33.75 1.09 2.90
CA GLU A 27 35.07 1.34 2.32
C GLU A 27 34.92 1.28 0.82
N GLY A 28 35.33 2.29 0.08
CA GLY A 28 35.11 2.33 -1.35
C GLY A 28 36.31 2.84 -2.14
N VAL A 29 36.34 2.46 -3.40
CA VAL A 29 37.22 2.98 -4.42
C VAL A 29 36.37 3.44 -5.59
N LEU A 30 36.50 4.73 -5.95
CA LEU A 30 35.96 5.28 -7.18
C LEU A 30 37.10 5.39 -8.21
N ALA A 31 37.09 4.46 -9.16
CA ALA A 31 38.12 4.43 -10.21
C ALA A 31 38.05 5.70 -11.06
N GLU A 32 39.23 6.17 -11.50
CA GLU A 32 39.36 7.30 -12.42
C GLU A 32 38.89 8.67 -11.88
N ALA A 33 38.60 8.77 -10.59
CA ALA A 33 38.12 10.02 -9.97
C ALA A 33 38.85 10.28 -8.62
N PRO A 34 40.18 10.51 -8.61
CA PRO A 34 40.89 10.93 -7.40
C PRO A 34 40.43 12.33 -6.97
N GLU A 35 40.56 12.62 -5.68
CA GLU A 35 40.23 13.91 -5.05
C GLU A 35 38.82 14.43 -5.39
N SER A 36 37.91 13.50 -5.64
CA SER A 36 36.52 13.77 -6.02
C SER A 36 35.55 13.61 -4.85
N GLU A 37 34.30 13.95 -5.07
CA GLU A 37 33.25 13.88 -4.06
C GLU A 37 32.31 12.69 -4.33
N VAL A 38 32.09 11.88 -3.30
CA VAL A 38 31.06 10.83 -3.26
C VAL A 38 29.94 11.28 -2.34
N ILE A 39 28.74 11.42 -2.89
CA ILE A 39 27.56 11.82 -2.13
C ILE A 39 26.89 10.58 -1.58
N VAL A 40 26.71 10.53 -0.26
CA VAL A 40 26.02 9.44 0.44
C VAL A 40 24.57 9.84 0.66
N LYS A 41 23.65 9.07 0.12
CA LYS A 41 22.21 9.32 0.25
C LYS A 41 21.50 8.15 0.92
N LEU A 42 20.57 8.47 1.80
CA LEU A 42 19.60 7.53 2.38
C LEU A 42 18.33 7.54 1.54
N LEU A 43 17.78 6.38 1.22
CA LEU A 43 16.43 6.29 0.72
C LEU A 43 15.45 6.41 1.90
N ASP A 44 14.75 7.52 1.99
CA ASP A 44 13.71 7.72 3.00
C ASP A 44 12.33 7.40 2.40
N VAL A 45 12.00 6.10 2.41
CA VAL A 45 10.84 5.45 1.80
C VAL A 45 10.80 5.63 0.27
N ASN A 46 10.52 6.84 -0.24
CA ASN A 46 10.35 7.14 -1.66
C ASN A 46 11.17 8.36 -2.15
N HIS A 47 12.01 8.94 -1.31
CA HIS A 47 12.86 10.06 -1.69
C HIS A 47 14.27 9.93 -1.11
N TYR A 48 15.24 10.55 -1.77
CA TYR A 48 16.61 10.56 -1.30
C TYR A 48 16.87 11.73 -0.34
N LYS A 49 17.46 11.40 0.82
CA LYS A 49 18.01 12.38 1.76
C LYS A 49 19.54 12.32 1.70
N VAL A 50 20.19 13.42 1.39
CA VAL A 50 21.66 13.50 1.48
C VAL A 50 22.06 13.39 2.94
N LEU A 51 22.93 12.43 3.25
CA LEU A 51 23.51 12.25 4.58
C LEU A 51 24.83 12.98 4.70
N ASP A 52 25.69 12.84 3.68
CA ASP A 52 27.03 13.40 3.69
C ASP A 52 27.65 13.47 2.28
N THR A 53 28.77 14.17 2.16
CA THR A 53 29.63 14.17 0.99
C THR A 53 31.06 13.86 1.44
N VAL A 54 31.60 12.75 0.96
CA VAL A 54 32.92 12.24 1.34
C VAL A 54 33.92 12.47 0.21
N LYS A 55 35.09 13.03 0.51
CA LYS A 55 36.15 13.18 -0.48
C LYS A 55 36.93 11.89 -0.66
N THR A 56 37.27 11.57 -1.89
CA THR A 56 38.20 10.49 -2.21
C THR A 56 39.66 10.99 -2.04
N ASP A 57 40.57 10.08 -1.73
CA ASP A 57 42.01 10.37 -1.70
C ASP A 57 42.62 10.39 -3.12
N ASP A 58 43.96 10.52 -3.19
CA ASP A 58 44.77 10.51 -4.42
C ASP A 58 44.62 9.20 -5.22
N LYS A 59 44.10 8.12 -4.61
CA LYS A 59 43.85 6.80 -5.23
C LYS A 59 42.36 6.51 -5.42
N GLY A 60 41.50 7.51 -5.24
CA GLY A 60 40.05 7.35 -5.36
C GLY A 60 39.40 6.63 -4.18
N ARG A 61 40.10 6.39 -3.07
CA ARG A 61 39.58 5.67 -1.90
C ARG A 61 38.81 6.61 -0.99
N TYR A 62 37.72 6.09 -0.39
CA TYR A 62 36.91 6.80 0.59
C TYR A 62 36.42 5.85 1.69
N THR A 63 36.04 6.41 2.82
CA THR A 63 35.43 5.67 3.94
C THR A 63 34.29 6.47 4.52
N TYR A 64 33.18 5.79 4.79
CA TYR A 64 32.04 6.40 5.49
C TYR A 64 31.53 5.47 6.60
N LYS A 65 31.08 6.05 7.71
CA LYS A 65 30.48 5.32 8.84
C LYS A 65 29.05 5.80 9.06
N LEU A 66 28.13 4.87 9.15
CA LEU A 66 26.70 5.12 9.37
C LEU A 66 26.23 4.45 10.65
N GLN A 67 25.51 5.20 11.48
CA GLN A 67 24.79 4.61 12.61
C GLN A 67 23.49 3.98 12.09
N VAL A 68 23.39 2.66 12.22
CA VAL A 68 22.20 1.89 11.85
C VAL A 68 21.64 1.28 13.13
N ALA A 69 20.33 1.51 13.40
CA ALA A 69 19.68 0.96 14.56
C ALA A 69 19.53 -0.57 14.41
N GLU A 70 19.57 -1.28 15.54
CA GLU A 70 19.36 -2.74 15.56
C GLU A 70 17.99 -3.09 14.96
N GLY A 71 17.94 -4.07 14.07
CA GLY A 71 16.69 -4.49 13.42
C GLY A 71 16.07 -3.46 12.46
N GLN A 72 16.79 -2.39 12.12
CA GLN A 72 16.32 -1.36 11.18
C GLN A 72 17.35 -1.11 10.07
N PRO A 73 17.53 -2.06 9.13
CA PRO A 73 18.43 -1.88 8.01
C PRO A 73 18.04 -0.67 7.15
N GLU A 74 19.04 -0.03 6.54
CA GLU A 74 18.86 1.19 5.75
C GLU A 74 19.35 1.02 4.32
N PHE A 75 18.57 1.52 3.35
CA PHE A 75 19.01 1.61 1.97
C PHE A 75 19.87 2.85 1.78
N ILE A 76 21.14 2.65 1.44
CA ILE A 76 22.13 3.70 1.20
C ILE A 76 22.57 3.65 -0.26
N TYR A 77 22.58 4.81 -0.90
CA TYR A 77 22.99 4.99 -2.27
C TYR A 77 24.16 5.93 -2.36
N LEU A 78 25.16 5.54 -3.14
CA LEU A 78 26.37 6.32 -3.39
C LEU A 78 26.28 6.95 -4.78
N PHE A 79 26.61 8.23 -4.85
CA PHE A 79 26.56 8.98 -6.11
C PHE A 79 27.87 9.71 -6.36
N TYR A 80 28.30 9.67 -7.61
CA TYR A 80 29.29 10.58 -8.15
C TYR A 80 28.58 11.54 -9.09
N LYS A 81 28.55 12.83 -8.74
CA LYS A 81 27.71 13.81 -9.45
C LYS A 81 26.25 13.33 -9.48
N ASN A 82 25.72 13.07 -10.68
CA ASN A 82 24.36 12.55 -10.89
C ASN A 82 24.30 11.03 -11.16
N THR A 83 25.46 10.37 -11.24
CA THR A 83 25.57 8.93 -11.53
C THR A 83 25.53 8.15 -10.22
N ARG A 84 24.65 7.18 -10.10
CA ARG A 84 24.63 6.24 -8.98
C ARG A 84 25.77 5.23 -9.16
N ILE A 85 26.66 5.18 -8.19
CA ILE A 85 27.88 4.36 -8.18
C ILE A 85 27.87 3.24 -7.13
N GLY A 86 26.76 3.07 -6.44
CA GLY A 86 26.57 1.97 -5.48
C GLY A 86 25.20 2.01 -4.83
N SER A 87 24.63 0.83 -4.59
CA SER A 87 23.41 0.59 -3.85
C SER A 87 23.67 -0.42 -2.75
N LEU A 88 23.34 -0.06 -1.52
CA LEU A 88 23.67 -0.80 -0.33
C LEU A 88 22.43 -0.97 0.55
N LEU A 89 22.26 -2.15 1.12
CA LEU A 89 21.34 -2.39 2.21
C LEU A 89 22.16 -2.75 3.44
N LEU A 90 22.28 -1.81 4.37
CA LEU A 90 23.20 -1.90 5.49
C LEU A 90 22.47 -2.18 6.80
N GLN A 91 23.01 -3.15 7.53
CA GLN A 91 22.61 -3.48 8.90
C GLN A 91 23.66 -2.96 9.91
N LYS A 92 23.27 -2.92 11.17
CA LYS A 92 24.19 -2.57 12.25
C LYS A 92 25.41 -3.48 12.24
N GLY A 93 26.58 -2.87 12.15
CA GLY A 93 27.88 -3.56 12.20
C GLY A 93 28.39 -4.09 10.86
N ASP A 94 27.68 -3.93 9.76
CA ASP A 94 28.13 -4.30 8.43
C ASP A 94 29.42 -3.58 8.06
N LYS A 95 30.30 -4.28 7.33
CA LYS A 95 31.50 -3.75 6.72
C LYS A 95 31.50 -4.10 5.25
N VAL A 96 31.21 -3.13 4.41
CA VAL A 96 31.09 -3.34 2.97
C VAL A 96 32.23 -2.65 2.21
N ASN A 97 32.73 -3.32 1.19
CA ASN A 97 33.67 -2.75 0.24
C ASN A 97 32.97 -2.52 -1.08
N VAL A 98 33.11 -1.33 -1.64
CA VAL A 98 32.50 -0.89 -2.90
C VAL A 98 33.60 -0.50 -3.88
N ASN A 99 33.65 -1.17 -5.02
CA ASN A 99 34.48 -0.75 -6.13
C ASN A 99 33.61 -0.27 -7.26
N SER A 100 33.76 0.96 -7.68
CA SER A 100 32.93 1.59 -8.70
C SER A 100 33.75 2.41 -9.69
N ASP A 101 33.18 2.63 -10.88
CA ASP A 101 33.67 3.60 -11.85
C ASP A 101 32.76 4.85 -11.90
N THR A 102 33.14 5.82 -12.71
CA THR A 102 32.40 7.07 -12.89
C THR A 102 31.12 6.93 -13.75
N LEU A 103 30.95 5.77 -14.42
CA LEU A 103 29.84 5.48 -15.31
C LEU A 103 28.71 4.71 -14.59
N GLY A 104 28.90 4.31 -13.32
CA GLY A 104 27.91 3.63 -12.51
C GLY A 104 28.04 2.10 -12.48
N LYS A 105 29.09 1.55 -13.07
CA LYS A 105 29.40 0.13 -12.89
C LYS A 105 30.07 -0.05 -11.53
N TYR A 106 29.54 -0.97 -10.72
CA TYR A 106 30.07 -1.20 -9.38
C TYR A 106 30.00 -2.69 -8.98
N SER A 107 30.78 -3.03 -7.98
CA SER A 107 30.73 -4.30 -7.27
C SER A 107 30.79 -4.08 -5.77
N VAL A 108 30.20 -4.97 -5.00
CA VAL A 108 30.19 -4.91 -3.53
C VAL A 108 30.59 -6.25 -2.92
N THR A 109 31.16 -6.19 -1.71
CA THR A 109 31.43 -7.37 -0.87
C THR A 109 31.18 -7.02 0.59
N GLY A 110 30.98 -8.04 1.45
CA GLY A 110 30.91 -7.86 2.90
C GLY A 110 29.49 -7.78 3.49
N SER A 111 28.42 -7.86 2.67
CA SER A 111 27.05 -7.97 3.14
C SER A 111 26.19 -8.73 2.14
N ASP A 112 25.57 -9.82 2.57
CA ASP A 112 24.72 -10.66 1.71
C ASP A 112 23.48 -9.91 1.21
N GLU A 113 22.88 -9.08 2.05
CA GLU A 113 21.71 -8.27 1.68
C GLU A 113 22.07 -7.21 0.62
N THR A 114 23.26 -6.62 0.74
CA THR A 114 23.77 -5.69 -0.28
C THR A 114 24.08 -6.41 -1.60
N LEU A 115 24.63 -7.63 -1.55
CA LEU A 115 24.85 -8.44 -2.75
C LEU A 115 23.54 -8.77 -3.46
N LYS A 116 22.52 -9.20 -2.72
CA LYS A 116 21.18 -9.43 -3.29
C LYS A 116 20.60 -8.17 -3.94
N LEU A 117 20.74 -7.00 -3.30
CA LEU A 117 20.27 -5.72 -3.86
C LEU A 117 20.97 -5.40 -5.18
N MET A 118 22.29 -5.56 -5.24
CA MET A 118 23.09 -5.36 -6.46
C MET A 118 22.64 -6.30 -7.58
N GLU A 119 22.44 -7.59 -7.27
CA GLU A 119 22.01 -8.60 -8.26
C GLU A 119 20.64 -8.30 -8.85
N ILE A 120 19.64 -7.92 -8.02
CA ILE A 120 18.31 -7.58 -8.54
C ILE A 120 18.31 -6.31 -9.37
N GLU A 121 19.12 -5.30 -9.03
CA GLU A 121 19.26 -4.08 -9.82
C GLU A 121 19.96 -4.35 -11.16
N LYS A 122 20.97 -5.24 -11.16
CA LYS A 122 21.64 -5.68 -12.38
C LYS A 122 20.69 -6.43 -13.30
N ASP A 123 19.95 -7.42 -12.77
CA ASP A 123 18.95 -8.18 -13.52
C ASP A 123 17.86 -7.26 -14.11
N GLU A 124 17.44 -6.24 -13.36
CA GLU A 124 16.46 -5.24 -13.82
C GLU A 124 17.02 -4.42 -15.00
N ALA A 125 18.24 -3.94 -14.88
CA ALA A 125 18.90 -3.17 -15.94
C ALA A 125 19.06 -4.00 -17.22
N GLU A 126 19.58 -5.23 -17.10
CA GLU A 126 19.78 -6.14 -18.23
C GLU A 126 18.46 -6.50 -18.92
N PHE A 127 17.41 -6.73 -18.14
CA PHE A 127 16.06 -6.97 -18.69
C PHE A 127 15.50 -5.75 -19.40
N ASN A 128 15.61 -4.57 -18.79
CA ASN A 128 15.11 -3.33 -19.37
C ASN A 128 15.82 -2.99 -20.69
N ASP A 129 17.14 -3.13 -20.75
CA ASP A 129 17.91 -2.87 -21.97
C ASP A 129 17.44 -3.77 -23.11
N LYS A 130 17.28 -5.06 -22.87
CA LYS A 130 16.80 -6.02 -23.87
C LYS A 130 15.36 -5.74 -24.27
N PHE A 131 14.47 -5.48 -23.31
CA PHE A 131 13.06 -5.21 -23.55
C PHE A 131 12.86 -3.95 -24.37
N LEU A 132 13.56 -2.85 -24.03
CA LEU A 132 13.50 -1.59 -24.75
C LEU A 132 14.07 -1.68 -26.17
N SER A 133 15.16 -2.44 -26.36
CA SER A 133 15.71 -2.71 -27.69
C SER A 133 14.69 -3.40 -28.59
N THR A 134 14.05 -4.46 -28.08
CA THR A 134 13.01 -5.20 -28.83
C THR A 134 11.75 -4.33 -29.06
N ALA A 135 11.39 -3.51 -28.10
CA ALA A 135 10.24 -2.60 -28.24
C ALA A 135 10.51 -1.48 -29.28
N ALA A 136 11.73 -0.98 -29.34
CA ALA A 136 12.15 -0.01 -30.37
C ALA A 136 12.09 -0.60 -31.78
N GLU A 137 12.63 -1.85 -31.95
CA GLU A 137 12.53 -2.56 -33.23
C GLU A 137 11.06 -2.73 -33.67
N LEU A 138 10.17 -3.11 -32.74
CA LEU A 138 8.73 -3.24 -33.01
C LEU A 138 8.08 -1.90 -33.42
N ALA A 139 8.51 -0.78 -32.84
CA ALA A 139 7.92 0.53 -33.12
C ALA A 139 8.15 0.98 -34.59
N ASP A 140 9.28 0.58 -35.19
CA ASP A 140 9.66 0.91 -36.55
C ASP A 140 9.00 0.00 -37.62
N MET A 141 8.26 -1.04 -37.19
CA MET A 141 7.63 -2.00 -38.11
C MET A 141 6.18 -1.64 -38.46
N ASN A 142 5.71 -2.16 -39.59
CA ASN A 142 4.28 -2.20 -39.88
C ASN A 142 3.60 -3.12 -38.84
N GLN A 143 2.75 -2.55 -38.02
CA GLN A 143 2.12 -3.21 -36.86
C GLN A 143 1.23 -4.41 -37.22
N SER A 144 0.82 -4.55 -38.48
CA SER A 144 0.02 -5.65 -39.01
C SER A 144 0.83 -6.73 -39.72
N SER A 145 2.16 -6.56 -39.83
CA SER A 145 3.04 -7.56 -40.43
C SER A 145 3.15 -8.81 -39.55
N GLU A 146 3.38 -9.97 -40.16
CA GLU A 146 3.61 -11.22 -39.46
C GLU A 146 4.83 -11.13 -38.53
N GLN A 147 5.88 -10.42 -38.94
CA GLN A 147 7.07 -10.14 -38.15
C GLN A 147 6.74 -9.32 -36.90
N ALA A 148 5.96 -8.24 -37.04
CA ALA A 148 5.54 -7.42 -35.90
C ALA A 148 4.66 -8.21 -34.90
N LEU A 149 3.78 -9.08 -35.40
CA LEU A 149 2.96 -9.94 -34.55
C LEU A 149 3.82 -10.97 -33.80
N SER A 150 4.85 -11.53 -34.44
CA SER A 150 5.81 -12.43 -33.79
C SER A 150 6.60 -11.72 -32.71
N LEU A 151 7.09 -10.51 -32.97
CA LEU A 151 7.86 -9.72 -32.02
C LEU A 151 7.01 -9.27 -30.81
N LYS A 152 5.74 -8.90 -31.02
CA LYS A 152 4.79 -8.65 -29.93
C LYS A 152 4.63 -9.85 -29.00
N LYS A 153 4.50 -11.04 -29.59
CA LYS A 153 4.39 -12.29 -28.81
C LYS A 153 5.67 -12.56 -28.03
N GLU A 154 6.82 -12.28 -28.63
CA GLU A 154 8.12 -12.40 -27.95
C GLU A 154 8.22 -11.44 -26.76
N LEU A 155 7.91 -10.14 -26.92
CA LEU A 155 7.88 -9.15 -25.84
C LEU A 155 6.97 -9.58 -24.68
N MET A 156 5.76 -10.04 -25.01
CA MET A 156 4.84 -10.56 -23.99
C MET A 156 5.42 -11.77 -23.26
N SER A 157 6.03 -12.69 -23.97
CA SER A 157 6.68 -13.86 -23.38
C SER A 157 7.84 -13.48 -22.46
N GLN A 158 8.69 -12.53 -22.90
CA GLN A 158 9.81 -12.00 -22.09
C GLN A 158 9.28 -11.34 -20.80
N PHE A 159 8.25 -10.50 -20.91
CA PHE A 159 7.65 -9.87 -19.73
C PHE A 159 7.07 -10.89 -18.74
N VAL A 160 6.33 -11.89 -19.23
CA VAL A 160 5.75 -12.94 -18.37
C VAL A 160 6.85 -13.77 -17.70
N ALA A 161 7.94 -14.09 -18.41
CA ALA A 161 9.07 -14.82 -17.86
C ALA A 161 9.77 -13.99 -16.76
N TYR A 162 9.96 -12.69 -16.99
CA TYR A 162 10.53 -11.76 -16.01
C TYR A 162 9.64 -11.63 -14.79
N TYR A 163 8.34 -11.36 -14.95
CA TYR A 163 7.35 -11.33 -13.87
C TYR A 163 7.43 -12.59 -12.99
N ARG A 164 7.39 -13.78 -13.62
CA ARG A 164 7.50 -15.05 -12.89
C ARG A 164 8.82 -15.18 -12.13
N SER A 165 9.92 -14.67 -12.67
CA SER A 165 11.21 -14.66 -11.98
C SER A 165 11.17 -13.77 -10.73
N ARG A 166 10.51 -12.61 -10.83
CA ARG A 166 10.36 -11.67 -9.69
C ARG A 166 9.43 -12.23 -8.62
N VAL A 167 8.33 -12.90 -9.00
CA VAL A 167 7.48 -13.64 -8.05
C VAL A 167 8.30 -14.70 -7.30
N ARG A 168 9.09 -15.50 -8.01
CA ARG A 168 9.97 -16.49 -7.35
C ARG A 168 10.96 -15.84 -6.40
N TYR A 169 11.54 -14.70 -6.80
CA TYR A 169 12.49 -13.98 -5.96
C TYR A 169 11.86 -13.53 -4.64
N ILE A 170 10.72 -12.82 -4.69
CA ILE A 170 10.07 -12.30 -3.48
C ILE A 170 9.58 -13.42 -2.55
N LEU A 171 9.15 -14.57 -3.08
CA LEU A 171 8.77 -15.73 -2.28
C LEU A 171 9.98 -16.37 -1.60
N ALA A 172 11.11 -16.52 -2.30
CA ALA A 172 12.35 -17.05 -1.75
C ALA A 172 13.01 -16.11 -0.73
N ASN A 173 12.79 -14.80 -0.85
CA ASN A 173 13.38 -13.76 -0.01
C ASN A 173 12.32 -12.98 0.80
N SER A 174 11.23 -13.63 1.21
CA SER A 174 10.08 -12.99 1.87
C SER A 174 10.43 -12.28 3.19
N HIS A 175 11.54 -12.62 3.82
CA HIS A 175 12.06 -12.03 5.05
C HIS A 175 13.23 -11.05 4.82
N SER A 176 13.58 -10.77 3.56
CA SER A 176 14.61 -9.81 3.18
C SER A 176 13.97 -8.50 2.69
N LEU A 177 14.49 -7.35 3.15
CA LEU A 177 14.04 -6.03 2.68
C LEU A 177 14.28 -5.83 1.18
N THR A 178 15.14 -6.62 0.54
CA THR A 178 15.37 -6.58 -0.92
C THR A 178 14.13 -6.96 -1.73
N SER A 179 13.15 -7.63 -1.12
CA SER A 179 11.85 -7.90 -1.76
C SER A 179 11.02 -6.63 -1.98
N ILE A 180 11.27 -5.56 -1.21
CA ILE A 180 10.55 -4.29 -1.37
C ILE A 180 10.86 -3.65 -2.73
N PRO A 181 12.11 -3.32 -3.10
CA PRO A 181 12.39 -2.75 -4.41
C PRO A 181 11.89 -3.63 -5.56
N VAL A 182 11.92 -4.96 -5.44
CA VAL A 182 11.39 -5.87 -6.47
C VAL A 182 9.89 -5.67 -6.71
N LEU A 183 9.10 -5.46 -5.65
CA LEU A 183 7.66 -5.19 -5.76
C LEU A 183 7.33 -3.88 -6.51
N TYR A 184 8.29 -2.95 -6.56
CA TYR A 184 8.13 -1.64 -7.21
C TYR A 184 8.89 -1.51 -8.54
N GLN A 185 9.49 -2.61 -9.05
CA GLN A 185 10.17 -2.59 -10.33
C GLN A 185 9.24 -2.20 -11.48
N VAL A 186 9.79 -1.47 -12.42
CA VAL A 186 9.10 -1.04 -13.64
C VAL A 186 9.89 -1.46 -14.88
N VAL A 187 9.18 -1.65 -15.99
CA VAL A 187 9.74 -2.06 -17.28
C VAL A 187 9.49 -0.97 -18.31
N GLY A 188 10.46 -0.70 -19.13
CA GLY A 188 10.37 0.26 -20.21
C GLY A 188 10.02 1.67 -19.70
N ASN A 189 8.97 2.26 -20.23
CA ASN A 189 8.54 3.63 -19.90
C ASN A 189 7.68 3.70 -18.62
N GLY A 190 7.94 2.86 -17.64
CA GLY A 190 7.29 2.92 -16.34
C GLY A 190 6.14 1.94 -16.15
N THR A 191 6.04 0.87 -16.94
CA THR A 191 5.06 -0.21 -16.72
C THR A 191 5.44 -1.02 -15.49
N PRO A 192 4.59 -1.05 -14.42
CA PRO A 192 4.90 -1.82 -13.23
C PRO A 192 4.96 -3.31 -13.51
N VAL A 193 5.96 -4.00 -12.97
CA VAL A 193 6.06 -5.48 -13.03
C VAL A 193 4.91 -6.10 -12.25
N PHE A 194 4.62 -5.60 -11.05
CA PHE A 194 3.49 -5.99 -10.21
C PHE A 194 2.35 -4.96 -10.34
N GLY A 195 1.76 -4.89 -11.54
CA GLY A 195 0.74 -3.89 -11.91
C GLY A 195 -0.69 -4.42 -11.93
N GLN A 196 -0.91 -5.73 -11.80
CA GLN A 196 -2.24 -6.32 -11.82
C GLN A 196 -2.93 -6.18 -10.46
N ALA A 197 -4.27 -6.13 -10.47
CA ALA A 197 -5.05 -6.04 -9.22
C ALA A 197 -4.75 -7.21 -8.27
N THR A 198 -4.57 -8.42 -8.79
CA THR A 198 -4.24 -9.64 -8.05
C THR A 198 -2.87 -9.59 -7.39
N ASP A 199 -1.95 -8.74 -7.85
CA ASP A 199 -0.64 -8.56 -7.23
C ASP A 199 -0.73 -7.98 -5.82
N ALA A 200 -1.88 -7.41 -5.43
CA ALA A 200 -2.17 -7.03 -4.05
C ALA A 200 -1.86 -8.15 -3.04
N LEU A 201 -2.03 -9.42 -3.44
CA LEU A 201 -1.71 -10.59 -2.61
C LEU A 201 -0.20 -10.71 -2.33
N HIS A 202 0.64 -10.39 -3.31
CA HIS A 202 2.10 -10.39 -3.14
C HIS A 202 2.54 -9.28 -2.19
N PHE A 203 2.02 -8.05 -2.36
CA PHE A 203 2.28 -6.94 -1.44
C PHE A 203 1.89 -7.30 -0.01
N ARG A 204 0.73 -7.91 0.19
CA ARG A 204 0.25 -8.32 1.51
C ARG A 204 1.14 -9.40 2.12
N SER A 205 1.41 -10.49 1.39
CA SER A 205 2.22 -11.61 1.86
C SER A 205 3.63 -11.18 2.28
N ILE A 206 4.29 -10.35 1.45
CA ILE A 206 5.64 -9.85 1.77
C ILE A 206 5.61 -8.88 2.95
N SER A 207 4.62 -7.99 3.01
CA SER A 207 4.44 -7.10 4.16
C SER A 207 4.31 -7.87 5.47
N ASP A 208 3.46 -8.91 5.51
CA ASP A 208 3.24 -9.72 6.70
C ASP A 208 4.50 -10.50 7.10
N SER A 209 5.25 -11.06 6.14
CA SER A 209 6.52 -11.73 6.40
C SER A 209 7.56 -10.76 6.96
N LEU A 210 7.73 -9.60 6.36
CA LEU A 210 8.72 -8.60 6.79
C LEU A 210 8.40 -7.98 8.15
N LYS A 211 7.13 -7.84 8.52
CA LYS A 211 6.71 -7.38 9.86
C LYS A 211 7.21 -8.30 10.98
N THR A 212 7.38 -9.60 10.72
CA THR A 212 7.88 -10.54 11.72
C THR A 212 9.37 -10.32 12.04
N VAL A 213 10.13 -9.77 11.09
CA VAL A 213 11.58 -9.55 11.22
C VAL A 213 11.91 -8.09 11.50
N TYR A 214 11.22 -7.16 10.84
CA TYR A 214 11.52 -5.72 10.86
C TYR A 214 10.28 -4.87 11.23
N PRO A 215 9.62 -5.11 12.39
CA PRO A 215 8.36 -4.43 12.75
C PRO A 215 8.50 -2.91 12.85
N GLU A 216 9.68 -2.40 13.18
CA GLU A 216 9.94 -0.97 13.34
C GLU A 216 10.48 -0.30 12.06
N SER A 217 10.78 -1.06 11.01
CA SER A 217 11.31 -0.51 9.77
C SER A 217 10.30 0.43 9.10
N LYS A 218 10.74 1.63 8.72
CA LYS A 218 9.95 2.60 7.97
C LYS A 218 9.51 2.05 6.60
N TYR A 219 10.35 1.24 5.97
CA TYR A 219 10.05 0.61 4.67
C TYR A 219 8.93 -0.40 4.78
N VAL A 220 8.95 -1.21 5.85
CA VAL A 220 7.90 -2.21 6.11
C VAL A 220 6.58 -1.53 6.46
N LYS A 221 6.61 -0.48 7.27
CA LYS A 221 5.42 0.34 7.58
C LYS A 221 4.82 0.99 6.32
N ALA A 222 5.66 1.45 5.40
CA ALA A 222 5.20 2.00 4.12
C ALA A 222 4.61 0.92 3.20
N LEU A 223 5.26 -0.24 3.10
CA LEU A 223 4.77 -1.40 2.34
C LEU A 223 3.41 -1.87 2.88
N ASP A 224 3.22 -1.89 4.19
CA ASP A 224 1.96 -2.30 4.80
C ASP A 224 0.80 -1.37 4.42
N LYS A 225 1.01 -0.06 4.45
CA LYS A 225 0.03 0.92 3.99
C LYS A 225 -0.35 0.69 2.51
N GLU A 226 0.64 0.43 1.67
CA GLU A 226 0.41 0.14 0.25
C GLU A 226 -0.32 -1.19 0.05
N ALA A 227 0.02 -2.24 0.80
CA ALA A 227 -0.67 -3.52 0.76
C ALA A 227 -2.16 -3.39 1.14
N VAL A 228 -2.46 -2.62 2.20
CA VAL A 228 -3.85 -2.33 2.59
C VAL A 228 -4.58 -1.58 1.48
N ARG A 229 -3.97 -0.53 0.90
CA ARG A 229 -4.56 0.25 -0.20
C ARG A 229 -4.87 -0.64 -1.41
N ARG A 230 -3.94 -1.50 -1.82
CA ARG A 230 -4.14 -2.42 -2.96
C ARG A 230 -5.23 -3.46 -2.69
N GLN A 231 -5.31 -3.99 -1.48
CA GLN A 231 -6.39 -4.91 -1.09
C GLN A 231 -7.77 -4.24 -1.15
N GLN A 232 -7.88 -2.99 -0.70
CA GLN A 232 -9.12 -2.22 -0.81
C GLN A 232 -9.53 -2.03 -2.27
N LEU A 233 -8.60 -1.68 -3.16
CA LEU A 233 -8.88 -1.54 -4.60
C LEU A 233 -9.29 -2.87 -5.25
N LEU A 234 -8.63 -3.98 -4.89
CA LEU A 234 -9.00 -5.31 -5.38
C LEU A 234 -10.43 -5.68 -4.95
N SER A 235 -10.76 -5.46 -3.69
CA SER A 235 -12.10 -5.74 -3.16
C SER A 235 -13.18 -4.84 -3.78
N LEU A 236 -12.83 -3.57 -4.07
CA LEU A 236 -13.70 -2.65 -4.78
C LEU A 236 -13.98 -3.14 -6.22
N GLY A 237 -12.94 -3.56 -6.94
CA GLY A 237 -13.07 -4.12 -8.29
C GLY A 237 -13.98 -5.35 -8.33
N ALA A 238 -13.82 -6.28 -7.38
CA ALA A 238 -14.70 -7.45 -7.27
C ALA A 238 -16.17 -7.06 -7.04
N ARG A 239 -16.41 -6.10 -6.14
CA ARG A 239 -17.78 -5.61 -5.87
C ARG A 239 -18.42 -4.90 -7.07
N LEU A 240 -17.62 -4.22 -7.90
CA LEU A 240 -18.12 -3.60 -9.14
C LEU A 240 -18.49 -4.65 -10.18
N GLN A 241 -17.72 -5.76 -10.30
CA GLN A 241 -18.10 -6.88 -11.17
C GLN A 241 -19.39 -7.56 -10.70
N ASP A 242 -19.54 -7.80 -9.39
CA ASP A 242 -20.78 -8.33 -8.82
C ASP A 242 -21.98 -7.39 -9.09
N ALA A 243 -21.75 -6.08 -9.18
CA ALA A 243 -22.79 -5.08 -9.45
C ALA A 243 -23.37 -5.19 -10.87
N ASP A 244 -22.56 -5.56 -11.86
CA ASP A 244 -23.01 -5.75 -13.24
C ASP A 244 -23.99 -6.93 -13.34
N GLU A 245 -23.86 -7.94 -12.49
CA GLU A 245 -24.77 -9.10 -12.43
C GLU A 245 -26.04 -8.81 -11.62
N LEU A 246 -25.94 -7.97 -10.57
CA LEU A 246 -27.05 -7.70 -9.65
C LEU A 246 -27.85 -6.45 -10.02
N GLY A 247 -27.34 -5.57 -10.90
CA GLY A 247 -27.95 -4.26 -11.21
C GLY A 247 -27.69 -3.17 -10.17
N PHE A 248 -26.89 -3.46 -9.13
CA PHE A 248 -26.41 -2.52 -8.12
C PHE A 248 -25.16 -3.04 -7.41
N PRO A 249 -24.28 -2.16 -6.91
CA PRO A 249 -23.14 -2.56 -6.10
C PRO A 249 -23.58 -3.22 -4.78
N ASP A 250 -23.24 -4.49 -4.56
CA ASP A 250 -23.59 -5.17 -3.33
C ASP A 250 -22.64 -4.78 -2.18
N VAL A 251 -23.21 -4.57 -1.01
CA VAL A 251 -22.46 -4.24 0.21
C VAL A 251 -22.89 -5.14 1.36
N GLU A 252 -21.91 -5.51 2.18
CA GLU A 252 -22.13 -6.25 3.41
C GLU A 252 -21.46 -5.50 4.55
N LEU A 253 -22.26 -5.00 5.49
CA LEU A 253 -21.83 -4.19 6.61
C LEU A 253 -22.46 -4.69 7.91
N SER A 254 -21.81 -4.44 9.05
CA SER A 254 -22.30 -4.87 10.35
C SER A 254 -23.40 -3.97 10.89
N ASP A 255 -24.44 -4.55 11.44
CA ASP A 255 -25.50 -3.88 12.18
C ASP A 255 -25.08 -3.53 13.63
N VAL A 256 -26.00 -2.94 14.40
CA VAL A 256 -25.75 -2.55 15.80
C VAL A 256 -25.43 -3.72 16.74
N ASN A 257 -25.73 -4.95 16.33
CA ASN A 257 -25.46 -6.18 17.07
C ASN A 257 -24.19 -6.90 16.59
N GLY A 258 -23.49 -6.31 15.62
CA GLY A 258 -22.32 -6.92 14.99
C GLY A 258 -22.64 -7.98 13.94
N GLN A 259 -23.91 -8.16 13.58
CA GLN A 259 -24.32 -9.07 12.53
C GLN A 259 -24.15 -8.45 11.15
N ASN A 260 -23.55 -9.20 10.22
CA ASN A 260 -23.41 -8.73 8.85
C ASN A 260 -24.77 -8.73 8.12
N LYS A 261 -25.09 -7.61 7.51
CA LYS A 261 -26.29 -7.40 6.68
C LYS A 261 -25.83 -7.12 5.25
N ARG A 262 -26.21 -7.99 4.34
CA ARG A 262 -25.91 -7.86 2.92
C ARG A 262 -27.09 -7.25 2.17
N LEU A 263 -26.84 -6.20 1.37
CA LEU A 263 -27.88 -5.46 0.66
C LEU A 263 -28.66 -6.35 -0.32
N SER A 264 -28.00 -7.23 -1.09
CA SER A 264 -28.63 -8.15 -2.03
C SER A 264 -29.55 -9.20 -1.38
N MET A 265 -29.43 -9.40 -0.07
CA MET A 265 -30.31 -10.31 0.67
C MET A 265 -31.67 -9.70 1.05
N ILE A 266 -31.86 -8.41 0.85
CA ILE A 266 -33.13 -7.72 1.12
C ILE A 266 -34.11 -8.02 -0.03
N LYS A 267 -35.25 -8.64 0.30
CA LYS A 267 -36.24 -9.10 -0.66
C LYS A 267 -37.46 -8.16 -0.73
N SER A 268 -37.22 -6.86 -0.78
CA SER A 268 -38.26 -5.84 -0.94
C SER A 268 -38.31 -5.33 -2.37
N LYS A 269 -39.49 -4.98 -2.86
CA LYS A 269 -39.69 -4.45 -4.21
C LYS A 269 -38.94 -3.14 -4.41
N VAL A 270 -38.96 -2.29 -3.38
CA VAL A 270 -38.21 -1.03 -3.36
C VAL A 270 -37.29 -1.02 -2.14
N VAL A 271 -35.98 -0.87 -2.37
CA VAL A 271 -34.98 -0.71 -1.32
C VAL A 271 -34.35 0.67 -1.44
N MET A 272 -34.41 1.44 -0.37
CA MET A 272 -33.75 2.73 -0.27
C MET A 272 -32.39 2.56 0.41
N VAL A 273 -31.29 2.77 -0.31
CA VAL A 273 -29.95 2.84 0.25
C VAL A 273 -29.70 4.28 0.68
N TYR A 274 -29.62 4.48 2.00
CA TYR A 274 -29.58 5.81 2.62
C TYR A 274 -28.25 6.03 3.34
N PHE A 275 -27.39 6.87 2.79
CA PHE A 275 -26.12 7.25 3.38
C PHE A 275 -26.27 8.51 4.24
N TRP A 276 -25.83 8.47 5.50
CA TRP A 276 -26.01 9.56 6.44
C TRP A 276 -24.91 9.65 7.49
N ASN A 277 -24.81 10.81 8.16
CA ASN A 277 -23.88 11.06 9.25
C ASN A 277 -24.62 11.11 10.60
N PRO A 278 -24.41 10.16 11.52
CA PRO A 278 -25.04 10.16 12.83
C PRO A 278 -24.61 11.32 13.75
N GLY A 279 -23.51 12.01 13.43
CA GLY A 279 -23.10 13.24 14.12
C GLY A 279 -23.92 14.47 13.72
N ASP A 280 -24.60 14.46 12.57
CA ASP A 280 -25.37 15.60 12.05
C ASP A 280 -26.77 15.67 12.66
N ALA A 281 -27.09 16.80 13.30
CA ALA A 281 -28.37 17.01 13.97
C ALA A 281 -29.54 17.05 12.98
N ALA A 282 -29.38 17.68 11.80
CA ALA A 282 -30.44 17.78 10.81
C ALA A 282 -30.80 16.41 10.23
N GLN A 283 -29.81 15.58 9.99
CA GLN A 283 -30.02 14.21 9.48
C GLN A 283 -30.69 13.31 10.54
N LYS A 284 -30.36 13.49 11.81
CA LYS A 284 -31.08 12.81 12.91
C LYS A 284 -32.54 13.23 12.99
N MET A 285 -32.84 14.52 12.82
CA MET A 285 -34.24 15.01 12.78
C MET A 285 -34.97 14.49 11.55
N PHE A 286 -34.30 14.43 10.38
CA PHE A 286 -34.90 13.86 9.18
C PHE A 286 -35.30 12.39 9.36
N ASN A 287 -34.49 11.59 10.07
CA ASN A 287 -34.85 10.21 10.42
C ASN A 287 -36.16 10.15 11.23
N LEU A 288 -36.32 11.03 12.21
CA LEU A 288 -37.52 11.04 13.09
C LEU A 288 -38.75 11.58 12.39
N ASP A 289 -38.62 12.75 11.76
CA ASP A 289 -39.76 13.51 11.28
C ASP A 289 -40.29 13.02 9.92
N VAL A 290 -39.36 12.46 9.09
CA VAL A 290 -39.69 12.09 7.73
C VAL A 290 -39.60 10.57 7.52
N MET A 291 -38.44 9.99 7.81
CA MET A 291 -38.17 8.60 7.41
C MET A 291 -38.99 7.59 8.21
N LYS A 292 -39.18 7.78 9.50
CA LYS A 292 -40.01 6.89 10.32
C LYS A 292 -41.46 6.83 9.83
N ASN A 293 -42.02 7.99 9.46
CA ASN A 293 -43.39 8.06 8.96
C ASN A 293 -43.53 7.38 7.60
N ILE A 294 -42.54 7.56 6.70
CA ILE A 294 -42.56 6.91 5.39
C ILE A 294 -42.37 5.39 5.55
N TYR A 295 -41.47 4.97 6.43
CA TYR A 295 -41.26 3.55 6.68
C TYR A 295 -42.51 2.87 7.23
N ALA A 296 -43.18 3.50 8.19
CA ALA A 296 -44.44 2.98 8.74
C ALA A 296 -45.53 2.83 7.69
N ASP A 297 -45.64 3.77 6.73
CA ASP A 297 -46.69 3.76 5.71
C ASP A 297 -46.45 2.78 4.56
N TYR A 298 -45.18 2.48 4.25
CA TYR A 298 -44.79 1.75 3.03
C TYR A 298 -44.08 0.43 3.27
N HIS A 299 -43.53 0.15 4.46
CA HIS A 299 -42.77 -1.07 4.73
C HIS A 299 -43.57 -2.32 4.40
N GLN A 300 -44.80 -2.42 4.87
CA GLN A 300 -45.70 -3.55 4.60
C GLN A 300 -46.15 -3.66 3.13
N LYS A 301 -45.88 -2.64 2.32
CA LYS A 301 -46.18 -2.61 0.89
C LYS A 301 -45.00 -3.01 0.03
N GLY A 302 -43.86 -3.39 0.65
CA GLY A 302 -42.64 -3.82 -0.05
C GLY A 302 -41.55 -2.75 -0.14
N PHE A 303 -41.52 -1.79 0.81
CA PHE A 303 -40.45 -0.81 0.96
C PHE A 303 -39.52 -1.17 2.10
N GLU A 304 -38.21 -1.15 1.87
CA GLU A 304 -37.21 -1.31 2.93
C GLU A 304 -36.15 -0.20 2.86
N ILE A 305 -35.53 0.12 3.99
CA ILE A 305 -34.44 1.06 4.09
C ILE A 305 -33.18 0.32 4.53
N TYR A 306 -32.14 0.39 3.72
CA TYR A 306 -30.78 -0.01 4.08
C TYR A 306 -29.98 1.25 4.40
N SER A 307 -29.93 1.58 5.69
CA SER A 307 -29.35 2.82 6.19
C SER A 307 -27.86 2.63 6.51
N VAL A 308 -26.99 3.33 5.81
CA VAL A 308 -25.53 3.26 5.93
C VAL A 308 -25.02 4.49 6.66
N ALA A 309 -24.58 4.32 7.90
CA ALA A 309 -23.94 5.38 8.67
C ALA A 309 -22.47 5.52 8.29
N ALA A 310 -22.09 6.64 7.69
CA ALA A 310 -20.73 6.98 7.32
C ALA A 310 -20.02 7.59 8.54
N THR A 311 -19.49 6.74 9.44
CA THR A 311 -18.81 7.20 10.66
C THR A 311 -17.85 6.13 11.20
N ALA A 312 -16.70 6.55 11.73
CA ALA A 312 -15.80 5.69 12.48
C ALA A 312 -16.28 5.41 13.93
N ASP A 313 -17.15 6.28 14.46
CA ASP A 313 -17.70 6.17 15.82
C ASP A 313 -18.94 5.25 15.84
N LYS A 314 -18.67 3.94 15.93
CA LYS A 314 -19.72 2.92 16.01
C LYS A 314 -20.58 3.04 17.25
N ALA A 315 -20.01 3.50 18.38
CA ALA A 315 -20.74 3.61 19.65
C ALA A 315 -21.77 4.75 19.62
N ALA A 316 -21.37 5.93 19.11
CA ALA A 316 -22.27 7.06 18.92
C ALA A 316 -23.39 6.70 17.94
N TRP A 317 -23.06 6.06 16.81
CA TRP A 317 -24.06 5.59 15.85
C TRP A 317 -25.08 4.62 16.47
N ALA A 318 -24.61 3.58 17.16
CA ALA A 318 -25.47 2.58 17.79
C ALA A 318 -26.41 3.23 18.82
N SER A 319 -25.92 4.22 19.57
CA SER A 319 -26.75 5.02 20.49
C SER A 319 -27.85 5.78 19.75
N VAL A 320 -27.56 6.41 18.61
CA VAL A 320 -28.58 7.13 17.82
C VAL A 320 -29.65 6.17 17.30
N VAL A 321 -29.23 5.04 16.70
CA VAL A 321 -30.18 4.02 16.18
C VAL A 321 -31.13 3.54 17.27
N LYS A 322 -30.57 3.22 18.46
CA LYS A 322 -31.35 2.76 19.61
C LYS A 322 -32.28 3.85 20.19
N ASN A 323 -31.77 5.05 20.42
CA ASN A 323 -32.53 6.14 21.02
C ASN A 323 -33.65 6.61 20.10
N GLN A 324 -33.44 6.60 18.80
CA GLN A 324 -34.47 6.96 17.83
C GLN A 324 -35.39 5.79 17.46
N ASN A 325 -35.10 4.57 17.94
CA ASN A 325 -35.85 3.36 17.61
C ASN A 325 -36.06 3.22 16.09
N LEU A 326 -34.93 3.19 15.33
CA LEU A 326 -34.97 3.09 13.87
C LEU A 326 -35.18 1.62 13.46
N GLY A 327 -36.44 1.29 13.01
CA GLY A 327 -36.88 -0.09 12.80
C GLY A 327 -36.44 -0.75 11.51
N TRP A 328 -35.74 -0.06 10.62
CA TRP A 328 -35.18 -0.58 9.36
C TRP A 328 -33.78 -1.16 9.50
N VAL A 329 -33.19 -1.63 8.40
CA VAL A 329 -31.83 -2.16 8.41
C VAL A 329 -30.81 -1.01 8.60
N ASN A 330 -30.14 -1.02 9.75
CA ASN A 330 -29.12 0.00 10.10
C ASN A 330 -27.74 -0.65 10.13
N VAL A 331 -26.81 -0.15 9.32
CA VAL A 331 -25.42 -0.63 9.23
C VAL A 331 -24.42 0.51 9.32
N CYS A 332 -23.17 0.18 9.68
CA CYS A 332 -22.11 1.16 9.83
C CYS A 332 -20.98 0.92 8.83
N ASP A 333 -20.53 1.98 8.17
CA ASP A 333 -19.39 2.01 7.25
C ASP A 333 -18.24 2.84 7.86
N PRO A 334 -17.44 2.26 8.78
CA PRO A 334 -16.41 2.99 9.51
C PRO A 334 -15.19 3.35 8.64
N LEU A 335 -15.02 2.70 7.50
CA LEU A 335 -13.91 2.92 6.59
C LEU A 335 -14.30 3.69 5.32
N GLY A 336 -15.58 4.03 5.15
CA GLY A 336 -16.08 4.72 3.96
C GLY A 336 -16.07 3.84 2.69
N THR A 337 -16.05 2.54 2.84
CA THR A 337 -15.97 1.61 1.69
C THR A 337 -17.25 1.61 0.86
N ALA A 338 -18.42 1.63 1.48
CA ALA A 338 -19.71 1.72 0.79
C ALA A 338 -19.93 3.12 0.21
N VAL A 339 -19.53 4.17 0.93
CA VAL A 339 -19.54 5.56 0.43
C VAL A 339 -18.73 5.69 -0.86
N THR A 340 -17.53 5.08 -0.89
CA THR A 340 -16.66 5.07 -2.07
C THR A 340 -17.25 4.25 -3.21
N LEU A 341 -17.76 3.05 -2.91
CA LEU A 341 -18.33 2.12 -3.88
C LEU A 341 -19.53 2.73 -4.61
N TYR A 342 -20.37 3.45 -3.89
CA TYR A 342 -21.54 4.15 -4.44
C TYR A 342 -21.23 5.55 -4.97
N ASN A 343 -19.96 5.98 -4.93
CA ASN A 343 -19.54 7.33 -5.34
C ASN A 343 -20.43 8.44 -4.73
N VAL A 344 -20.65 8.37 -3.41
CA VAL A 344 -21.52 9.30 -2.68
C VAL A 344 -20.87 10.68 -2.60
N PRO A 345 -21.43 11.73 -3.24
CA PRO A 345 -20.77 13.03 -3.34
C PRO A 345 -20.85 13.86 -2.05
N SER A 346 -21.89 13.67 -1.26
CA SER A 346 -22.13 14.38 0.00
C SER A 346 -23.16 13.64 0.84
N LEU A 347 -23.19 13.88 2.17
CA LEU A 347 -24.20 13.31 3.07
C LEU A 347 -25.24 14.37 3.46
N PRO A 348 -26.52 14.02 3.54
CA PRO A 348 -27.10 12.70 3.25
C PRO A 348 -27.24 12.42 1.75
N TYR A 349 -27.25 11.15 1.38
CA TYR A 349 -27.47 10.72 -0.01
C TYR A 349 -28.36 9.48 -0.09
N VAL A 350 -29.15 9.38 -1.17
CA VAL A 350 -30.12 8.31 -1.36
C VAL A 350 -29.99 7.68 -2.74
N TYR A 351 -29.96 6.36 -2.79
CA TYR A 351 -30.24 5.57 -3.99
C TYR A 351 -31.52 4.78 -3.80
N LEU A 352 -32.29 4.57 -4.87
CA LEU A 352 -33.41 3.64 -4.87
C LEU A 352 -33.08 2.45 -5.76
N ILE A 353 -33.32 1.25 -5.25
CA ILE A 353 -33.29 0.00 -6.00
C ILE A 353 -34.74 -0.46 -6.14
N VAL A 354 -35.20 -0.62 -7.37
CA VAL A 354 -36.55 -1.08 -7.70
C VAL A 354 -36.44 -2.36 -8.53
N ASP A 355 -37.08 -3.40 -8.07
CA ASP A 355 -37.03 -4.73 -8.72
C ASP A 355 -35.57 -5.17 -9.04
N GLY A 356 -34.63 -4.91 -8.13
CA GLY A 356 -33.22 -5.30 -8.24
C GLY A 356 -32.35 -4.39 -9.10
N THR A 357 -32.83 -3.21 -9.52
CA THR A 357 -32.02 -2.28 -10.35
C THR A 357 -32.01 -0.88 -9.76
N ILE A 358 -30.85 -0.23 -9.73
CA ILE A 358 -30.75 1.19 -9.33
C ILE A 358 -31.52 2.04 -10.33
N VAL A 359 -32.43 2.84 -9.82
CA VAL A 359 -33.20 3.83 -10.59
C VAL A 359 -32.71 5.23 -10.32
N ASN A 360 -32.52 6.01 -11.37
CA ASN A 360 -32.20 7.42 -11.25
C ASN A 360 -33.49 8.22 -11.05
N VAL A 361 -33.80 8.55 -9.79
CA VAL A 361 -34.97 9.35 -9.44
C VAL A 361 -34.49 10.76 -9.10
N PRO A 362 -34.71 11.75 -9.97
CA PRO A 362 -34.43 13.13 -9.64
C PRO A 362 -35.24 13.54 -8.41
N SER A 363 -34.56 14.02 -7.37
CA SER A 363 -35.12 14.64 -6.17
C SER A 363 -35.93 13.77 -5.19
N VAL A 364 -35.39 12.62 -4.78
CA VAL A 364 -35.91 11.91 -3.57
C VAL A 364 -35.32 12.51 -2.28
N LYS A 365 -34.91 13.79 -2.33
CA LYS A 365 -34.21 14.47 -1.23
C LYS A 365 -35.16 14.94 -0.11
N ASP A 366 -36.45 14.91 -0.33
CA ASP A 366 -37.46 15.32 0.65
C ASP A 366 -38.55 14.26 0.80
N GLY A 367 -39.24 14.31 1.93
CA GLY A 367 -40.31 13.36 2.26
C GLY A 367 -41.47 13.35 1.27
N PRO A 368 -42.00 14.50 0.82
CA PRO A 368 -43.07 14.56 -0.16
C PRO A 368 -42.72 13.93 -1.49
N SER A 369 -41.54 14.19 -2.02
CA SER A 369 -41.08 13.61 -3.29
C SER A 369 -40.89 12.08 -3.21
N LEU A 370 -40.34 11.58 -2.10
CA LEU A 370 -40.22 10.15 -1.84
C LEU A 370 -41.61 9.47 -1.74
N ARG A 371 -42.55 10.06 -0.99
CA ARG A 371 -43.94 9.55 -0.88
C ARG A 371 -44.61 9.47 -2.25
N LYS A 372 -44.51 10.54 -3.04
CA LYS A 372 -45.07 10.59 -4.39
C LYS A 372 -44.48 9.44 -5.25
N TYR A 373 -43.18 9.23 -5.21
CA TYR A 373 -42.56 8.16 -5.95
C TYR A 373 -43.03 6.78 -5.48
N LEU A 374 -42.98 6.51 -4.16
CA LEU A 374 -43.40 5.22 -3.59
C LEU A 374 -44.86 4.90 -3.91
N SER A 375 -45.75 5.88 -3.92
CA SER A 375 -47.15 5.68 -4.29
C SER A 375 -47.37 5.32 -5.76
N THR A 376 -46.37 5.50 -6.64
CA THR A 376 -46.44 5.08 -8.07
C THR A 376 -45.87 3.70 -8.32
N VAL A 377 -44.97 3.23 -7.46
CA VAL A 377 -44.23 1.96 -7.69
C VAL A 377 -44.66 0.84 -6.73
N LEU A 378 -45.28 1.16 -5.59
CA LEU A 378 -45.82 0.22 -4.60
C LEU A 378 -47.33 0.22 -4.61
#